data_4f4b36246ffe718a22184253d625167b
#
_entry.id   4f4b36246ffe718a22184253d625167b
#
_cell.length_a   1.000
_cell.length_b   1.000
_cell.length_c   1.000
_cell.angle_alpha   90.00
_cell.angle_beta   90.00
_cell.angle_gamma   90.00
#
_symmetry.space_group_name_H-M   'P 1'
#
loop_
_entity.id
_entity.type
_entity.pdbx_description
1 polymer ?
#
loop_
_entity_poly.entity_id
_entity_poly.type
_entity_poly.pdbx_seq_one_letter_code
_entity_poly.pdbx_strand_id
1 'polypeptide(L)'
;IIGKILRETGHGAILGGSKIASGAALFNRAASQPNTFFSLDEFGKVLGGITGKLGAVPEYKRSIIDNLLELYNRADEVITGTEYADQSIARKDIEYPCISVYAITTPETFFEAIDARSMEDGLLNRFITCPLPVSDQDPVFNEDAFIPDDLPYEIVQYIEQIDKKITGYGGNVQQFTGKKPIRVMNSPDADLLFRKFREQVAQKRLELKGTGFDLLWKRAPENAIKIAMIVAVGDLSLTIEDHHAHWAIRYVDFWMTRFVKIAQQRLSESQFHALEQDVYRLICKAGKQGVTLRELTQYSRQFRAANGVQRMQVIGWLLTSKQIKDHDVTSRRKAYVPLA
;
A
#
# COMPACT_ATOMS: atom_id res chain seq x y z
N ILE A 1 13.24 14.09 8.90
CA ILE A 1 14.62 13.99 8.39
C ILE A 1 14.64 14.33 6.90
N ILE A 2 14.07 13.52 5.99
CA ILE A 2 14.13 13.73 4.52
C ILE A 2 13.70 15.15 4.14
N GLY A 3 12.58 15.66 4.68
CA GLY A 3 12.12 17.02 4.41
C GLY A 3 13.08 18.11 4.90
N LYS A 4 13.81 17.87 5.98
CA LYS A 4 14.85 18.79 6.47
C LYS A 4 16.02 18.79 5.47
N ILE A 5 16.54 17.60 5.12
CA ILE A 5 17.62 17.44 4.15
C ILE A 5 17.27 18.18 2.84
N LEU A 6 16.10 17.91 2.24
CA LEU A 6 15.73 18.52 0.98
C LEU A 6 15.62 20.05 1.04
N ARG A 7 15.22 20.65 2.18
CA ARG A 7 15.19 22.11 2.34
C ARG A 7 16.57 22.72 2.49
N GLU A 8 17.39 22.12 3.33
CA GLU A 8 18.76 22.61 3.60
C GLU A 8 19.66 22.51 2.37
N THR A 9 19.32 21.61 1.45
CA THR A 9 20.08 21.35 0.23
C THR A 9 19.56 22.11 -0.99
N GLY A 10 18.60 23.00 -0.80
CA GLY A 10 18.00 23.78 -1.90
C GLY A 10 16.98 23.00 -2.73
N HIS A 11 16.67 21.74 -2.36
CA HIS A 11 15.71 20.88 -3.08
C HIS A 11 14.29 20.95 -2.49
N GLY A 12 13.99 21.91 -1.62
CA GLY A 12 12.69 22.06 -0.97
C GLY A 12 11.50 22.16 -1.92
N ALA A 13 11.71 22.61 -3.15
CA ALA A 13 10.67 22.75 -4.17
C ALA A 13 9.99 21.41 -4.52
N ILE A 14 10.71 20.27 -4.42
CA ILE A 14 10.15 18.94 -4.71
C ILE A 14 9.25 18.41 -3.59
N LEU A 15 9.26 19.04 -2.40
CA LEU A 15 8.42 18.59 -1.30
C LEU A 15 6.95 18.88 -1.62
N GLY A 16 6.16 17.83 -1.64
CA GLY A 16 4.70 17.91 -1.66
C GLY A 16 4.13 18.32 -0.32
N GLY A 17 2.84 18.62 -0.29
CA GLY A 17 2.12 18.90 0.96
C GLY A 17 2.06 17.66 1.87
N SER A 18 1.88 17.88 3.18
CA SER A 18 1.69 16.80 4.16
C SER A 18 0.36 16.03 3.99
N LYS A 19 -0.55 16.53 3.14
CA LYS A 19 -1.84 15.91 2.81
C LYS A 19 -2.17 16.16 1.35
N ILE A 20 -2.82 15.19 0.72
CA ILE A 20 -3.39 15.31 -0.62
C ILE A 20 -4.90 15.49 -0.45
N ALA A 21 -5.41 16.69 -0.72
CA ALA A 21 -6.80 17.03 -0.46
C ALA A 21 -7.77 16.46 -1.51
N SER A 22 -7.34 16.36 -2.77
CA SER A 22 -8.15 15.87 -3.90
C SER A 22 -7.27 15.42 -5.05
N GLY A 23 -7.85 14.69 -6.01
CA GLY A 23 -7.15 14.35 -7.25
C GLY A 23 -6.73 15.57 -8.04
N ALA A 24 -7.57 16.60 -8.11
CA ALA A 24 -7.21 17.87 -8.76
C ALA A 24 -6.01 18.56 -8.10
N ALA A 25 -5.91 18.51 -6.77
CA ALA A 25 -4.75 19.06 -6.05
C ALA A 25 -3.47 18.29 -6.39
N LEU A 26 -3.54 16.96 -6.47
CA LEU A 26 -2.43 16.11 -6.88
C LEU A 26 -2.01 16.41 -8.32
N PHE A 27 -2.97 16.48 -9.25
CA PHE A 27 -2.72 16.79 -10.64
C PHE A 27 -2.08 18.18 -10.82
N ASN A 28 -2.64 19.22 -10.20
CA ASN A 28 -2.09 20.57 -10.24
C ASN A 28 -0.68 20.63 -9.66
N ARG A 29 -0.40 19.86 -8.61
CA ARG A 29 0.94 19.77 -8.04
C ARG A 29 1.90 19.14 -9.03
N ALA A 30 1.54 18.00 -9.65
CA ALA A 30 2.35 17.33 -10.64
C ALA A 30 2.59 18.19 -11.89
N ALA A 31 1.58 18.98 -12.32
CA ALA A 31 1.73 19.88 -13.45
C ALA A 31 2.68 21.07 -13.15
N SER A 32 2.67 21.58 -11.93
CA SER A 32 3.56 22.68 -11.53
C SER A 32 4.96 22.22 -11.15
N GLN A 33 5.08 21.00 -10.59
CA GLN A 33 6.33 20.39 -10.15
C GLN A 33 6.27 18.89 -10.43
N PRO A 34 6.66 18.44 -11.62
CA PRO A 34 6.59 17.03 -12.01
C PRO A 34 7.37 16.09 -11.08
N ASN A 35 8.51 16.54 -10.56
CA ASN A 35 9.28 15.81 -9.55
C ASN A 35 8.76 16.18 -8.16
N THR A 36 7.86 15.37 -7.60
CA THR A 36 7.29 15.65 -6.28
C THR A 36 7.46 14.45 -5.35
N PHE A 37 7.91 14.73 -4.13
CA PHE A 37 8.02 13.78 -3.04
C PHE A 37 7.00 14.10 -1.94
N PHE A 38 6.09 13.18 -1.69
CA PHE A 38 5.15 13.26 -0.58
C PHE A 38 5.63 12.42 0.60
N SER A 39 5.66 13.03 1.80
CA SER A 39 5.83 12.32 3.06
C SER A 39 4.51 12.38 3.82
N LEU A 40 3.80 11.25 3.88
CA LEU A 40 2.46 11.15 4.44
C LEU A 40 2.51 10.38 5.76
N ASP A 41 2.07 11.03 6.82
CA ASP A 41 1.85 10.39 8.12
C ASP A 41 0.41 9.87 8.22
N GLU A 42 0.19 8.89 9.09
CA GLU A 42 -1.13 8.27 9.31
C GLU A 42 -1.82 7.81 8.01
N PHE A 43 -1.04 7.26 7.08
CA PHE A 43 -1.51 6.89 5.74
C PHE A 43 -2.72 5.97 5.75
N GLY A 44 -2.87 5.11 6.75
CA GLY A 44 -4.06 4.24 6.89
C GLY A 44 -5.36 5.05 6.97
N LYS A 45 -5.36 6.20 7.65
CA LYS A 45 -6.54 7.09 7.70
C LYS A 45 -6.82 7.71 6.34
N VAL A 46 -5.78 8.13 5.61
CA VAL A 46 -5.91 8.65 4.24
C VAL A 46 -6.47 7.55 3.34
N LEU A 47 -5.88 6.35 3.40
CA LEU A 47 -6.30 5.19 2.62
C LEU A 47 -7.76 4.83 2.88
N GLY A 48 -8.20 4.73 4.14
CA GLY A 48 -9.59 4.45 4.49
C GLY A 48 -10.57 5.52 3.99
N GLY A 49 -10.12 6.78 3.94
CA GLY A 49 -10.89 7.90 3.41
C GLY A 49 -11.02 7.91 1.88
N ILE A 50 -10.15 7.22 1.15
CA ILE A 50 -10.19 7.14 -0.33
C ILE A 50 -10.68 5.80 -0.86
N THR A 51 -10.60 4.70 -0.09
CA THR A 51 -11.07 3.36 -0.49
C THR A 51 -12.56 3.14 -0.25
N GLY A 52 -13.19 3.97 0.59
CA GLY A 52 -14.63 3.89 0.88
C GLY A 52 -15.02 2.89 1.97
N LYS A 53 -14.09 2.26 2.64
CA LYS A 53 -14.41 1.34 3.75
C LYS A 53 -15.07 2.05 4.93
N LEU A 54 -14.78 3.33 5.12
CA LEU A 54 -15.34 4.18 6.18
C LEU A 54 -16.63 4.92 5.78
N GLY A 55 -17.22 4.59 4.61
CA GLY A 55 -18.46 5.21 4.11
C GLY A 55 -18.36 5.63 2.64
N ALA A 56 -19.38 6.37 2.16
CA ALA A 56 -19.39 6.89 0.79
C ALA A 56 -18.23 7.87 0.58
N VAL A 57 -17.35 7.58 -0.38
CA VAL A 57 -16.23 8.45 -0.73
C VAL A 57 -16.68 9.46 -1.75
N PRO A 58 -16.51 10.76 -1.49
CA PRO A 58 -16.71 11.78 -2.49
C PRO A 58 -15.78 11.57 -3.70
N GLU A 59 -16.26 11.86 -4.89
CA GLU A 59 -15.54 11.62 -6.15
C GLU A 59 -14.18 12.34 -6.18
N TYR A 60 -14.09 13.55 -5.65
CA TYR A 60 -12.84 14.32 -5.60
C TYR A 60 -11.73 13.63 -4.76
N LYS A 61 -12.11 12.75 -3.81
CA LYS A 61 -11.14 11.93 -3.07
C LYS A 61 -10.79 10.65 -3.81
N ARG A 62 -11.77 10.01 -4.46
CA ARG A 62 -11.53 8.81 -5.27
C ARG A 62 -10.56 9.10 -6.41
N SER A 63 -10.67 10.25 -7.04
CA SER A 63 -9.75 10.69 -8.10
C SER A 63 -8.28 10.83 -7.66
N ILE A 64 -7.98 10.80 -6.34
CA ILE A 64 -6.59 10.70 -5.87
C ILE A 64 -5.99 9.36 -6.28
N ILE A 65 -6.75 8.26 -6.11
CA ILE A 65 -6.30 6.92 -6.52
C ILE A 65 -6.07 6.90 -8.02
N ASP A 66 -7.05 7.35 -8.80
CA ASP A 66 -6.98 7.33 -10.26
C ASP A 66 -5.74 8.08 -10.77
N ASN A 67 -5.48 9.27 -10.23
CA ASN A 67 -4.30 10.05 -10.60
C ASN A 67 -2.98 9.39 -10.14
N LEU A 68 -2.92 8.78 -8.96
CA LEU A 68 -1.73 8.03 -8.53
C LEU A 68 -1.48 6.82 -9.44
N LEU A 69 -2.53 6.13 -9.86
CA LEU A 69 -2.44 5.00 -10.80
C LEU A 69 -1.97 5.44 -12.18
N GLU A 70 -2.46 6.57 -12.65
CA GLU A 70 -2.08 7.15 -13.94
C GLU A 70 -0.62 7.61 -13.94
N LEU A 71 -0.19 8.34 -12.92
CA LEU A 71 1.16 8.92 -12.83
C LEU A 71 2.26 7.86 -12.62
N TYR A 72 1.91 6.66 -12.11
CA TYR A 72 2.88 5.66 -11.66
C TYR A 72 3.86 5.17 -12.73
N ASN A 73 3.43 5.01 -13.99
CA ASN A 73 4.24 4.42 -15.06
C ASN A 73 4.46 5.35 -16.24
N ARG A 74 4.26 6.63 -16.09
CA ARG A 74 4.29 7.58 -17.19
C ARG A 74 5.40 8.63 -17.08
N ALA A 75 6.51 8.22 -16.40
CA ALA A 75 7.65 9.12 -16.18
C ALA A 75 8.37 9.55 -17.46
N ASP A 76 8.17 8.86 -18.59
CA ASP A 76 8.74 9.16 -19.89
C ASP A 76 7.72 9.75 -20.88
N GLU A 77 6.53 10.10 -20.41
CA GLU A 77 5.43 10.62 -21.21
C GLU A 77 5.04 12.05 -20.83
N VAL A 78 4.27 12.67 -21.70
CA VAL A 78 3.50 13.89 -21.40
C VAL A 78 2.05 13.48 -21.16
N ILE A 79 1.53 13.78 -19.98
CA ILE A 79 0.13 13.52 -19.64
C ILE A 79 -0.66 14.78 -19.93
N THR A 80 -1.60 14.67 -20.87
CA THR A 80 -2.50 15.77 -21.22
C THR A 80 -3.53 15.99 -20.12
N GLY A 81 -3.72 17.24 -19.75
CA GLY A 81 -4.68 17.62 -18.73
C GLY A 81 -6.13 17.59 -19.20
N THR A 82 -7.03 17.88 -18.27
CA THR A 82 -8.47 17.95 -18.55
C THR A 82 -8.82 19.18 -19.37
N GLU A 83 -9.62 19.00 -20.42
CA GLU A 83 -10.27 20.10 -21.14
C GLU A 83 -11.47 20.59 -20.34
N TYR A 84 -11.59 21.90 -20.20
CA TYR A 84 -12.70 22.54 -19.52
C TYR A 84 -13.65 23.19 -20.54
N ALA A 85 -14.96 23.15 -20.27
CA ALA A 85 -15.94 23.87 -21.06
C ALA A 85 -15.71 25.39 -21.01
N ASP A 86 -15.21 25.88 -19.90
CA ASP A 86 -14.77 27.26 -19.71
C ASP A 86 -13.37 27.45 -20.32
N GLN A 87 -13.30 28.08 -21.48
CA GLN A 87 -12.06 28.34 -22.20
C GLN A 87 -11.12 29.31 -21.49
N SER A 88 -11.57 30.01 -20.45
CA SER A 88 -10.68 30.83 -19.60
C SER A 88 -9.77 29.99 -18.70
N ILE A 89 -10.10 28.73 -18.48
CA ILE A 89 -9.29 27.78 -17.71
C ILE A 89 -8.35 27.05 -18.66
N ALA A 90 -7.09 27.46 -18.65
CA ALA A 90 -6.08 26.80 -19.47
C ALA A 90 -5.86 25.34 -19.04
N ARG A 91 -5.82 24.43 -20.01
CA ARG A 91 -5.38 23.05 -19.79
C ARG A 91 -3.94 23.04 -19.27
N LYS A 92 -3.70 22.20 -18.28
CA LYS A 92 -2.37 21.98 -17.72
C LYS A 92 -1.92 20.57 -18.04
N ASP A 93 -0.83 20.45 -18.78
CA ASP A 93 -0.21 19.16 -19.07
C ASP A 93 0.89 18.87 -18.05
N ILE A 94 1.18 17.60 -17.83
CA ILE A 94 2.26 17.15 -16.93
C ILE A 94 3.34 16.52 -17.80
N GLU A 95 4.52 17.12 -17.78
CA GLU A 95 5.67 16.61 -18.53
C GLU A 95 6.54 15.74 -17.63
N TYR A 96 6.72 14.47 -18.00
CA TYR A 96 7.64 13.54 -17.35
C TYR A 96 7.45 13.42 -15.82
N PRO A 97 6.26 13.04 -15.33
CA PRO A 97 5.98 13.02 -13.91
C PRO A 97 6.83 11.98 -13.15
N CYS A 98 7.40 12.40 -12.04
CA CYS A 98 8.10 11.55 -11.10
C CYS A 98 7.56 11.80 -9.69
N ILE A 99 6.50 11.08 -9.33
CA ILE A 99 5.84 11.22 -8.04
C ILE A 99 6.32 10.10 -7.12
N SER A 100 6.98 10.49 -6.04
CA SER A 100 7.40 9.58 -4.97
C SER A 100 6.56 9.78 -3.73
N VAL A 101 6.08 8.69 -3.14
CA VAL A 101 5.29 8.71 -1.92
C VAL A 101 5.98 7.84 -0.87
N TYR A 102 6.37 8.46 0.23
CA TYR A 102 6.76 7.78 1.45
C TYR A 102 5.62 7.93 2.46
N ALA A 103 5.15 6.82 3.01
CA ALA A 103 4.01 6.83 3.89
C ALA A 103 4.24 5.92 5.11
N ILE A 104 3.82 6.38 6.28
CA ILE A 104 3.87 5.60 7.52
C ILE A 104 2.47 5.50 8.13
N THR A 105 2.23 4.38 8.81
CA THR A 105 0.97 4.13 9.51
C THR A 105 1.13 2.98 10.49
N THR A 106 0.20 2.84 11.44
CA THR A 106 0.12 1.65 12.27
C THR A 106 -0.49 0.49 11.49
N PRO A 107 -0.11 -0.77 11.79
CA PRO A 107 -0.70 -1.93 11.15
C PRO A 107 -2.23 -1.98 11.29
N GLU A 108 -2.75 -1.67 12.47
CA GLU A 108 -4.19 -1.66 12.75
C GLU A 108 -4.93 -0.74 11.80
N THR A 109 -4.54 0.53 11.76
CA THR A 109 -5.19 1.54 10.91
C THR A 109 -5.07 1.20 9.43
N PHE A 110 -3.94 0.60 9.02
CA PHE A 110 -3.73 0.16 7.65
C PHE A 110 -4.69 -0.98 7.26
N PHE A 111 -4.74 -2.05 8.08
CA PHE A 111 -5.60 -3.20 7.78
C PHE A 111 -7.10 -2.91 7.97
N GLU A 112 -7.45 -1.94 8.79
CA GLU A 112 -8.82 -1.41 8.85
C GLU A 112 -9.21 -0.66 7.58
N ALA A 113 -8.26 -0.02 6.92
CA ALA A 113 -8.50 0.79 5.73
C ALA A 113 -8.60 -0.04 4.44
N ILE A 114 -8.10 -1.27 4.41
CA ILE A 114 -8.08 -2.12 3.22
C ILE A 114 -9.12 -3.22 3.27
N ASP A 115 -9.63 -3.59 2.11
CA ASP A 115 -10.53 -4.72 1.88
C ASP A 115 -10.19 -5.41 0.55
N ALA A 116 -11.01 -6.38 0.14
CA ALA A 116 -10.82 -7.07 -1.14
C ALA A 116 -10.81 -6.10 -2.34
N ARG A 117 -11.63 -5.04 -2.31
CA ARG A 117 -11.70 -4.05 -3.40
C ARG A 117 -10.42 -3.23 -3.49
N SER A 118 -9.87 -2.80 -2.35
CA SER A 118 -8.60 -2.06 -2.30
C SER A 118 -7.43 -2.86 -2.90
N MET A 119 -7.50 -4.19 -2.88
CA MET A 119 -6.53 -5.05 -3.55
C MET A 119 -6.75 -5.11 -5.06
N GLU A 120 -8.02 -5.07 -5.51
CA GLU A 120 -8.39 -5.09 -6.92
C GLU A 120 -8.07 -3.77 -7.63
N ASP A 121 -8.22 -2.63 -6.97
CA ASP A 121 -7.97 -1.28 -7.53
C ASP A 121 -6.53 -1.09 -8.00
N GLY A 122 -5.60 -1.93 -7.55
CA GLY A 122 -4.21 -1.92 -7.98
C GLY A 122 -3.36 -0.82 -7.34
N LEU A 123 -3.88 -0.05 -6.37
CA LEU A 123 -3.11 0.95 -5.65
C LEU A 123 -2.04 0.27 -4.78
N LEU A 124 -2.43 -0.73 -3.98
CA LEU A 124 -1.53 -1.38 -3.02
C LEU A 124 -0.37 -2.11 -3.68
N ASN A 125 -0.56 -2.68 -4.86
CA ASN A 125 0.52 -3.40 -5.56
C ASN A 125 1.59 -2.47 -6.16
N ARG A 126 1.35 -1.16 -6.16
CA ARG A 126 2.33 -0.14 -6.56
C ARG A 126 3.19 0.36 -5.40
N PHE A 127 2.79 0.07 -4.18
CA PHE A 127 3.60 0.34 -2.99
C PHE A 127 4.44 -0.88 -2.62
N ILE A 128 5.63 -0.65 -2.10
CA ILE A 128 6.38 -1.64 -1.36
C ILE A 128 6.02 -1.43 0.11
N THR A 129 5.16 -2.31 0.62
CA THR A 129 4.75 -2.24 2.02
C THR A 129 5.75 -3.01 2.88
N CYS A 130 6.34 -2.32 3.84
CA CYS A 130 7.37 -2.85 4.73
C CYS A 130 6.79 -3.02 6.15
N PRO A 131 6.13 -4.13 6.48
CA PRO A 131 5.59 -4.36 7.81
C PRO A 131 6.72 -4.64 8.79
N LEU A 132 6.99 -3.69 9.68
CA LEU A 132 7.96 -3.84 10.75
C LEU A 132 7.39 -4.72 11.87
N PRO A 133 8.23 -5.48 12.60
CA PRO A 133 7.78 -6.20 13.77
C PRO A 133 7.33 -5.19 14.84
N VAL A 134 6.19 -5.47 15.47
CA VAL A 134 5.80 -4.75 16.68
C VAL A 134 6.76 -5.23 17.77
N SER A 135 7.50 -4.31 18.36
CA SER A 135 8.31 -4.62 19.56
C SER A 135 7.40 -4.48 20.77
N ASP A 136 7.32 -5.52 21.58
CA ASP A 136 6.69 -5.46 22.92
C ASP A 136 7.55 -4.70 23.93
N GLN A 137 8.76 -4.30 23.52
CA GLN A 137 9.63 -3.46 24.32
C GLN A 137 9.32 -1.98 24.03
N ASP A 138 9.22 -1.20 25.06
CA ASP A 138 9.20 0.25 24.92
C ASP A 138 10.38 0.68 24.03
N PRO A 139 10.15 1.61 23.09
CA PRO A 139 11.25 2.12 22.29
C PRO A 139 12.31 2.66 23.24
N VAL A 140 13.49 2.03 23.22
CA VAL A 140 14.64 2.59 23.91
C VAL A 140 14.93 3.89 23.18
N PHE A 141 14.47 4.99 23.74
CA PHE A 141 14.91 6.31 23.33
C PHE A 141 16.39 6.39 23.67
N ASN A 142 17.22 6.19 22.66
CA ASN A 142 18.62 6.52 22.80
C ASN A 142 18.69 8.05 22.73
N GLU A 143 18.78 8.69 23.88
CA GLU A 143 18.91 10.16 23.98
C GLU A 143 20.18 10.65 23.25
N ASP A 144 21.15 9.76 23.06
CA ASP A 144 22.38 10.02 22.31
C ASP A 144 22.23 9.75 20.79
N ALA A 145 21.09 9.20 20.32
CA ALA A 145 20.84 9.01 18.91
C ALA A 145 20.46 10.34 18.25
N PHE A 146 21.42 11.13 17.91
CA PHE A 146 21.25 12.32 17.09
C PHE A 146 21.69 12.05 15.64
N ILE A 147 21.08 12.76 14.72
CA ILE A 147 21.55 12.80 13.35
C ILE A 147 22.74 13.77 13.36
N PRO A 148 23.95 13.32 13.00
CA PRO A 148 25.09 14.22 12.90
C PRO A 148 24.74 15.44 12.04
N ASP A 149 25.15 16.62 12.46
CA ASP A 149 24.82 17.87 11.76
C ASP A 149 25.41 17.93 10.34
N ASP A 150 26.47 17.16 10.11
CA ASP A 150 27.17 17.01 8.84
C ASP A 150 26.53 15.97 7.90
N LEU A 151 25.76 14.99 8.43
CA LEU A 151 25.11 13.97 7.61
C LEU A 151 24.19 14.53 6.50
N PRO A 152 23.36 15.56 6.75
CA PRO A 152 22.63 16.20 5.66
C PRO A 152 23.55 16.72 4.55
N TYR A 153 24.67 17.30 4.92
CA TYR A 153 25.63 17.85 3.98
C TYR A 153 26.33 16.75 3.16
N GLU A 154 26.72 15.64 3.77
CA GLU A 154 27.29 14.48 3.06
C GLU A 154 26.30 13.88 2.05
N ILE A 155 25.02 13.73 2.45
CA ILE A 155 23.96 13.26 1.55
C ILE A 155 23.78 14.20 0.36
N VAL A 156 23.87 15.49 0.57
CA VAL A 156 23.79 16.51 -0.49
C VAL A 156 24.93 16.38 -1.46
N GLN A 157 26.15 16.35 -0.93
CA GLN A 157 27.35 16.19 -1.77
C GLN A 157 27.24 14.91 -2.62
N TYR A 158 26.71 13.84 -2.06
CA TYR A 158 26.49 12.60 -2.78
C TYR A 158 25.43 12.75 -3.87
N ILE A 159 24.30 13.39 -3.59
CA ILE A 159 23.27 13.71 -4.58
C ILE A 159 23.82 14.59 -5.70
N GLU A 160 24.63 15.60 -5.36
CA GLU A 160 25.30 16.45 -6.34
C GLU A 160 26.30 15.68 -7.22
N GLN A 161 27.02 14.71 -6.65
CA GLN A 161 27.92 13.83 -7.41
C GLN A 161 27.13 12.94 -8.38
N ILE A 162 25.99 12.38 -7.94
CA ILE A 162 25.07 11.62 -8.79
C ILE A 162 24.59 12.51 -9.93
N ASP A 163 24.09 13.69 -9.62
CA ASP A 163 23.59 14.62 -10.62
C ASP A 163 24.67 14.99 -11.64
N LYS A 164 25.84 15.42 -11.18
CA LYS A 164 26.97 15.77 -12.03
C LYS A 164 27.43 14.63 -12.94
N LYS A 165 27.49 13.40 -12.41
CA LYS A 165 27.93 12.23 -13.18
C LYS A 165 26.90 11.76 -14.19
N ILE A 166 25.62 11.78 -13.82
CA ILE A 166 24.50 11.26 -14.64
C ILE A 166 24.02 12.28 -15.65
N THR A 167 23.93 13.54 -15.27
CA THR A 167 23.37 14.59 -16.16
C THR A 167 24.45 15.32 -16.94
N GLY A 168 25.71 15.23 -16.51
CA GLY A 168 26.82 16.06 -17.04
C GLY A 168 26.67 17.56 -16.71
N TYR A 169 25.65 17.91 -15.97
CA TYR A 169 25.35 19.29 -15.55
C TYR A 169 25.33 19.34 -14.02
N GLY A 170 26.31 19.91 -13.41
CA GLY A 170 26.21 20.31 -12.00
C GLY A 170 25.18 21.41 -11.86
N GLY A 171 23.91 21.06 -11.70
CA GLY A 171 22.81 22.02 -11.64
C GLY A 171 21.70 21.61 -10.70
N ASN A 172 21.09 22.62 -10.11
CA ASN A 172 19.98 22.52 -9.14
C ASN A 172 18.79 21.74 -9.77
N VAL A 173 18.22 20.78 -9.04
CA VAL A 173 17.05 19.95 -9.44
C VAL A 173 15.88 20.81 -9.98
N GLN A 174 15.79 22.07 -9.63
CA GLN A 174 14.83 23.02 -10.20
C GLN A 174 14.97 23.22 -11.72
N GLN A 175 16.10 22.83 -12.33
CA GLN A 175 16.33 22.97 -13.78
C GLN A 175 15.88 21.75 -14.58
N PHE A 176 15.37 20.71 -13.94
CA PHE A 176 14.90 19.48 -14.62
C PHE A 176 13.45 19.54 -15.13
N THR A 177 12.72 20.62 -14.86
CA THR A 177 11.39 20.81 -15.42
C THR A 177 11.48 20.90 -16.96
N GLY A 178 10.80 19.97 -17.65
CA GLY A 178 10.74 19.92 -19.12
C GLY A 178 11.89 19.20 -19.82
N LYS A 179 12.84 18.57 -19.10
CA LYS A 179 13.88 17.73 -19.72
C LYS A 179 13.45 16.27 -19.80
N LYS A 180 13.74 15.63 -20.95
CA LYS A 180 13.46 14.20 -21.12
C LYS A 180 14.19 13.37 -20.06
N PRO A 181 13.54 12.32 -19.51
CA PRO A 181 14.17 11.43 -18.55
C PRO A 181 15.41 10.75 -19.12
N ILE A 182 16.41 10.56 -18.28
CA ILE A 182 17.58 9.77 -18.61
C ILE A 182 17.21 8.29 -18.50
N ARG A 183 17.57 7.51 -19.51
CA ARG A 183 17.33 6.07 -19.50
C ARG A 183 18.46 5.35 -18.81
N VAL A 184 18.09 4.51 -17.84
CA VAL A 184 18.98 3.52 -17.21
C VAL A 184 18.70 2.17 -17.85
N MET A 185 19.73 1.53 -18.42
CA MET A 185 19.59 0.29 -19.17
C MET A 185 19.89 -0.92 -18.29
N ASN A 186 19.28 -2.06 -18.61
CA ASN A 186 19.67 -3.32 -17.95
C ASN A 186 20.85 -3.94 -18.70
N SER A 187 21.80 -4.53 -17.96
CA SER A 187 22.75 -5.47 -18.53
C SER A 187 22.03 -6.77 -18.95
N PRO A 188 22.61 -7.57 -19.85
CA PRO A 188 22.02 -8.86 -20.24
C PRO A 188 21.78 -9.81 -19.06
N ASP A 189 22.67 -9.81 -18.07
CA ASP A 189 22.54 -10.64 -16.87
C ASP A 189 21.44 -10.14 -15.95
N ALA A 190 21.29 -8.84 -15.76
CA ALA A 190 20.16 -8.25 -15.04
C ALA A 190 18.82 -8.57 -15.71
N ASP A 191 18.75 -8.50 -17.04
CA ASP A 191 17.56 -8.87 -17.79
C ASP A 191 17.17 -10.34 -17.59
N LEU A 192 18.16 -11.23 -17.56
CA LEU A 192 17.93 -12.67 -17.28
C LEU A 192 17.35 -12.86 -15.87
N LEU A 193 17.88 -12.16 -14.87
CA LEU A 193 17.40 -12.21 -13.49
C LEU A 193 15.95 -11.71 -13.37
N PHE A 194 15.62 -10.59 -14.02
CA PHE A 194 14.25 -10.08 -14.02
C PHE A 194 13.26 -10.99 -14.74
N ARG A 195 13.68 -11.70 -15.80
CA ARG A 195 12.83 -12.71 -16.46
C ARG A 195 12.54 -13.88 -15.51
N LYS A 196 13.57 -14.43 -14.86
CA LYS A 196 13.40 -15.48 -13.86
C LYS A 196 12.48 -15.04 -12.71
N PHE A 197 12.65 -13.82 -12.23
CA PHE A 197 11.78 -13.30 -11.17
C PHE A 197 10.33 -13.15 -11.63
N ARG A 198 10.07 -12.75 -12.87
CA ARG A 198 8.71 -12.73 -13.45
C ARG A 198 8.07 -14.11 -13.45
N GLU A 199 8.81 -15.14 -13.80
CA GLU A 199 8.33 -16.53 -13.76
C GLU A 199 8.00 -16.99 -12.33
N GLN A 200 8.89 -16.69 -11.37
CA GLN A 200 8.64 -16.97 -9.94
C GLN A 200 7.39 -16.25 -9.41
N VAL A 201 7.21 -14.99 -9.77
CA VAL A 201 6.02 -14.21 -9.40
C VAL A 201 4.77 -14.79 -10.05
N ALA A 202 4.83 -15.23 -11.31
CA ALA A 202 3.71 -15.88 -11.97
C ALA A 202 3.28 -17.15 -11.23
N GLN A 203 4.24 -17.97 -10.77
CA GLN A 203 3.97 -19.17 -9.98
C GLN A 203 3.34 -18.81 -8.62
N LYS A 204 3.88 -17.86 -7.87
CA LYS A 204 3.29 -17.38 -6.61
C LYS A 204 1.85 -16.89 -6.78
N ARG A 205 1.57 -16.19 -7.89
CA ARG A 205 0.22 -15.74 -8.21
C ARG A 205 -0.73 -16.89 -8.51
N LEU A 206 -0.28 -17.94 -9.16
CA LEU A 206 -1.09 -19.15 -9.38
C LEU A 206 -1.44 -19.83 -8.05
N GLU A 207 -0.49 -19.96 -7.13
CA GLU A 207 -0.71 -20.53 -5.79
C GLU A 207 -1.74 -19.72 -4.96
N LEU A 208 -1.75 -18.40 -5.14
CA LEU A 208 -2.66 -17.50 -4.44
C LEU A 208 -3.96 -17.22 -5.21
N LYS A 209 -4.17 -17.85 -6.36
CA LYS A 209 -5.32 -17.58 -7.24
C LYS A 209 -6.65 -17.78 -6.52
N GLY A 210 -7.53 -16.79 -6.67
CA GLY A 210 -8.86 -16.80 -6.04
C GLY A 210 -8.91 -16.32 -4.60
N THR A 211 -7.76 -15.98 -4.00
CA THR A 211 -7.70 -15.39 -2.66
C THR A 211 -7.73 -13.84 -2.67
N GLY A 212 -7.53 -13.22 -3.83
CA GLY A 212 -7.32 -11.76 -3.98
C GLY A 212 -5.88 -11.31 -3.68
N PHE A 213 -5.09 -12.12 -2.96
CA PHE A 213 -3.69 -11.79 -2.63
C PHE A 213 -2.73 -11.95 -3.82
N ASP A 214 -3.13 -12.69 -4.85
CA ASP A 214 -2.40 -12.79 -6.10
C ASP A 214 -2.23 -11.43 -6.80
N LEU A 215 -3.18 -10.51 -6.60
CA LEU A 215 -3.15 -9.18 -7.17
C LEU A 215 -2.03 -8.30 -6.58
N LEU A 216 -1.67 -8.53 -5.32
CA LEU A 216 -0.57 -7.79 -4.68
C LEU A 216 0.77 -8.06 -5.37
N TRP A 217 0.98 -9.28 -5.87
CA TRP A 217 2.20 -9.66 -6.58
C TRP A 217 2.30 -9.13 -8.00
N LYS A 218 1.20 -8.60 -8.56
CA LYS A 218 1.12 -8.22 -9.98
C LYS A 218 2.22 -7.27 -10.43
N ARG A 219 2.60 -6.33 -9.57
CA ARG A 219 3.62 -5.30 -9.86
C ARG A 219 4.99 -5.58 -9.24
N ALA A 220 5.18 -6.70 -8.56
CA ALA A 220 6.45 -7.00 -7.91
C ALA A 220 7.67 -7.01 -8.88
N PRO A 221 7.57 -7.56 -10.12
CA PRO A 221 8.68 -7.50 -11.07
C PRO A 221 9.03 -6.06 -11.50
N GLU A 222 8.03 -5.21 -11.66
CA GLU A 222 8.19 -3.81 -12.01
C GLU A 222 8.81 -3.01 -10.85
N ASN A 223 8.34 -3.25 -9.63
CA ASN A 223 8.91 -2.66 -8.43
C ASN A 223 10.39 -3.06 -8.27
N ALA A 224 10.76 -4.31 -8.57
CA ALA A 224 12.14 -4.76 -8.52
C ALA A 224 13.04 -4.00 -9.51
N ILE A 225 12.56 -3.77 -10.73
CA ILE A 225 13.31 -2.97 -11.72
C ILE A 225 13.47 -1.53 -11.23
N LYS A 226 12.43 -0.91 -10.68
CA LYS A 226 12.50 0.46 -10.14
C LYS A 226 13.49 0.57 -8.97
N ILE A 227 13.48 -0.40 -8.06
CA ILE A 227 14.45 -0.43 -6.95
C ILE A 227 15.87 -0.66 -7.47
N ALA A 228 16.08 -1.57 -8.43
CA ALA A 228 17.40 -1.81 -9.01
C ALA A 228 17.93 -0.55 -9.72
N MET A 229 17.06 0.20 -10.41
CA MET A 229 17.42 1.47 -11.02
C MET A 229 17.88 2.49 -9.96
N ILE A 230 17.17 2.60 -8.84
CA ILE A 230 17.56 3.51 -7.75
C ILE A 230 18.94 3.11 -7.18
N VAL A 231 19.19 1.81 -6.98
CA VAL A 231 20.47 1.30 -6.46
C VAL A 231 21.57 1.57 -7.48
N ALA A 232 21.38 1.28 -8.77
CA ALA A 232 22.38 1.53 -9.80
C ALA A 232 22.72 3.03 -9.90
N VAL A 233 21.72 3.91 -9.86
CA VAL A 233 21.94 5.36 -9.84
C VAL A 233 22.69 5.78 -8.56
N GLY A 234 22.36 5.17 -7.42
CA GLY A 234 23.11 5.32 -6.18
C GLY A 234 24.57 4.92 -6.34
N ASP A 235 24.87 3.85 -7.07
CA ASP A 235 26.24 3.43 -7.39
C ASP A 235 26.89 4.21 -8.54
N LEU A 236 26.29 5.36 -8.90
CA LEU A 236 26.75 6.24 -9.98
C LEU A 236 26.80 5.54 -11.35
N SER A 237 25.89 4.58 -11.59
CA SER A 237 25.77 3.83 -12.85
C SER A 237 24.49 4.16 -13.59
N LEU A 238 24.55 4.23 -14.92
CA LEU A 238 23.38 4.27 -15.82
C LEU A 238 23.06 2.89 -16.39
N THR A 239 23.71 1.84 -15.87
CA THR A 239 23.42 0.46 -16.21
C THR A 239 23.08 -0.32 -14.94
N ILE A 240 21.94 -1.02 -14.98
CA ILE A 240 21.57 -1.97 -13.93
C ILE A 240 22.34 -3.25 -14.18
N GLU A 241 23.34 -3.52 -13.34
CA GLU A 241 24.09 -4.75 -13.37
C GLU A 241 23.40 -5.86 -12.55
N ASP A 242 23.92 -7.09 -12.64
CA ASP A 242 23.37 -8.27 -11.98
C ASP A 242 23.24 -8.10 -10.46
N HIS A 243 24.24 -7.51 -9.79
CA HIS A 243 24.20 -7.29 -8.34
C HIS A 243 23.11 -6.29 -7.90
N HIS A 244 22.84 -5.24 -8.70
CA HIS A 244 21.72 -4.33 -8.46
C HIS A 244 20.37 -5.08 -8.58
N ALA A 245 20.25 -5.92 -9.64
CA ALA A 245 19.04 -6.72 -9.87
C ALA A 245 18.84 -7.75 -8.76
N HIS A 246 19.89 -8.46 -8.36
CA HIS A 246 19.84 -9.43 -7.25
C HIS A 246 19.37 -8.79 -5.94
N TRP A 247 19.96 -7.65 -5.58
CA TRP A 247 19.60 -6.96 -4.34
C TRP A 247 18.13 -6.53 -4.38
N ALA A 248 17.71 -5.89 -5.47
CA ALA A 248 16.35 -5.38 -5.63
C ALA A 248 15.29 -6.50 -5.63
N ILE A 249 15.56 -7.61 -6.32
CA ILE A 249 14.67 -8.78 -6.34
C ILE A 249 14.50 -9.34 -4.92
N ARG A 250 15.60 -9.53 -4.20
CA ARG A 250 15.57 -10.04 -2.80
C ARG A 250 14.80 -9.10 -1.89
N TYR A 251 15.00 -7.79 -2.03
CA TYR A 251 14.31 -6.76 -1.25
C TYR A 251 12.80 -6.82 -1.49
N VAL A 252 12.38 -6.80 -2.74
CA VAL A 252 10.95 -6.83 -3.10
C VAL A 252 10.32 -8.16 -2.70
N ASP A 253 10.97 -9.29 -2.98
CA ASP A 253 10.46 -10.62 -2.64
C ASP A 253 10.27 -10.79 -1.13
N PHE A 254 11.24 -10.34 -0.33
CA PHE A 254 11.18 -10.38 1.13
C PHE A 254 9.99 -9.60 1.68
N TRP A 255 9.85 -8.33 1.28
CA TRP A 255 8.79 -7.49 1.80
C TRP A 255 7.41 -7.90 1.31
N MET A 256 7.29 -8.28 0.05
CA MET A 256 6.02 -8.76 -0.50
C MET A 256 5.56 -10.08 0.16
N THR A 257 6.48 -11.03 0.37
CA THR A 257 6.17 -12.28 1.05
C THR A 257 5.69 -12.01 2.48
N ARG A 258 6.40 -11.14 3.20
CA ARG A 258 6.04 -10.77 4.56
C ARG A 258 4.70 -10.03 4.62
N PHE A 259 4.49 -9.08 3.72
CA PHE A 259 3.25 -8.32 3.66
C PHE A 259 2.04 -9.22 3.35
N VAL A 260 2.13 -10.08 2.33
CA VAL A 260 1.05 -11.00 1.96
C VAL A 260 0.71 -11.94 3.13
N LYS A 261 1.72 -12.49 3.81
CA LYS A 261 1.51 -13.36 4.97
C LYS A 261 0.75 -12.64 6.10
N ILE A 262 1.15 -11.43 6.44
CA ILE A 262 0.48 -10.64 7.49
C ILE A 262 -0.92 -10.22 7.05
N ALA A 263 -1.10 -9.82 5.78
CA ALA A 263 -2.39 -9.46 5.23
C ALA A 263 -3.38 -10.64 5.24
N GLN A 264 -2.92 -11.85 4.87
CA GLN A 264 -3.73 -13.07 4.97
C GLN A 264 -4.19 -13.33 6.41
N GLN A 265 -3.28 -13.23 7.36
CA GLN A 265 -3.58 -13.44 8.78
C GLN A 265 -4.59 -12.39 9.28
N ARG A 266 -4.30 -11.11 9.12
CA ARG A 266 -5.13 -10.01 9.62
C ARG A 266 -6.52 -9.96 8.98
N LEU A 267 -6.63 -10.22 7.69
CA LEU A 267 -7.93 -10.25 7.02
C LEU A 267 -8.74 -11.48 7.40
N SER A 268 -8.12 -12.63 7.64
CA SER A 268 -8.82 -13.81 8.15
C SER A 268 -9.32 -13.60 9.58
N GLU A 269 -8.52 -13.00 10.44
CA GLU A 269 -8.91 -12.61 11.81
C GLU A 269 -10.07 -11.62 11.80
N SER A 270 -10.01 -10.59 10.96
CA SER A 270 -11.08 -9.60 10.80
C SER A 270 -12.39 -10.22 10.29
N GLN A 271 -12.32 -11.14 9.32
CA GLN A 271 -13.50 -11.85 8.83
C GLN A 271 -14.10 -12.78 9.89
N PHE A 272 -13.25 -13.48 10.63
CA PHE A 272 -13.70 -14.32 11.74
C PHE A 272 -14.39 -13.50 12.82
N HIS A 273 -13.79 -12.39 13.21
CA HIS A 273 -14.35 -11.50 14.24
C HIS A 273 -15.68 -10.85 13.79
N ALA A 274 -15.77 -10.44 12.53
CA ALA A 274 -17.02 -9.93 11.98
C ALA A 274 -18.13 -11.01 11.95
N LEU A 275 -17.77 -12.26 11.61
CA LEU A 275 -18.67 -13.40 11.65
C LEU A 275 -19.13 -13.72 13.09
N GLU A 276 -18.19 -13.69 14.04
CA GLU A 276 -18.46 -13.88 15.47
C GLU A 276 -19.47 -12.84 15.99
N GLN A 277 -19.22 -11.57 15.73
CA GLN A 277 -20.12 -10.49 16.17
C GLN A 277 -21.51 -10.61 15.56
N ASP A 278 -21.63 -10.94 14.26
CA ASP A 278 -22.92 -11.08 13.60
C ASP A 278 -23.72 -12.27 14.17
N VAL A 279 -23.06 -13.40 14.40
CA VAL A 279 -23.67 -14.59 15.01
C VAL A 279 -24.10 -14.31 16.44
N TYR A 280 -23.22 -13.73 17.26
CA TYR A 280 -23.54 -13.39 18.64
C TYR A 280 -24.70 -12.41 18.75
N ARG A 281 -24.73 -11.38 17.93
CA ARG A 281 -25.83 -10.40 17.85
C ARG A 281 -27.19 -11.09 17.55
N LEU A 282 -27.21 -12.03 16.61
CA LEU A 282 -28.43 -12.76 16.27
C LEU A 282 -28.90 -13.66 17.42
N ILE A 283 -27.98 -14.32 18.12
CA ILE A 283 -28.29 -15.15 19.27
C ILE A 283 -28.83 -14.28 20.42
N CYS A 284 -28.21 -13.14 20.70
CA CYS A 284 -28.69 -12.18 21.69
C CYS A 284 -30.08 -11.64 21.37
N LYS A 285 -30.35 -11.33 20.09
CA LYS A 285 -31.65 -10.85 19.62
C LYS A 285 -32.77 -11.88 19.82
N ALA A 286 -32.48 -13.16 19.66
CA ALA A 286 -33.45 -14.24 19.88
C ALA A 286 -33.65 -14.53 21.36
N GLY A 287 -32.73 -14.16 22.24
CA GLY A 287 -32.81 -14.31 23.68
C GLY A 287 -33.05 -15.75 24.12
N LYS A 288 -34.04 -15.97 25.02
CA LYS A 288 -34.38 -17.30 25.58
C LYS A 288 -34.94 -18.30 24.56
N GLN A 289 -35.42 -17.82 23.38
CA GLN A 289 -35.95 -18.72 22.33
C GLN A 289 -34.82 -19.45 21.62
N GLY A 290 -33.62 -18.89 21.63
CA GLY A 290 -32.45 -19.43 20.99
C GLY A 290 -32.50 -19.38 19.46
N VAL A 291 -31.36 -19.62 18.83
CA VAL A 291 -31.20 -19.66 17.37
C VAL A 291 -30.54 -20.98 16.96
N THR A 292 -31.08 -21.65 15.99
CA THR A 292 -30.50 -22.86 15.39
C THR A 292 -29.50 -22.51 14.30
N LEU A 293 -28.63 -23.48 13.93
CA LEU A 293 -27.69 -23.31 12.80
C LEU A 293 -28.40 -22.99 11.49
N ARG A 294 -29.61 -23.52 11.29
CA ARG A 294 -30.42 -23.25 10.11
C ARG A 294 -30.88 -21.80 10.07
N GLU A 295 -31.34 -21.27 11.20
CA GLU A 295 -31.75 -19.87 11.35
C GLU A 295 -30.57 -18.92 11.22
N LEU A 296 -29.39 -19.24 11.79
CA LEU A 296 -28.16 -18.48 11.56
C LEU A 296 -27.82 -18.42 10.06
N THR A 297 -27.93 -19.56 9.34
CA THR A 297 -27.72 -19.60 7.90
C THR A 297 -28.74 -18.78 7.13
N GLN A 298 -29.97 -18.70 7.61
CA GLN A 298 -31.04 -17.92 6.98
C GLN A 298 -30.88 -16.41 7.21
N TYR A 299 -30.55 -15.99 8.41
CA TYR A 299 -30.59 -14.58 8.82
C TYR A 299 -29.23 -13.88 8.80
N SER A 300 -28.11 -14.62 8.86
CA SER A 300 -26.77 -14.06 8.69
C SER A 300 -26.24 -14.27 7.27
N ARG A 301 -25.99 -13.16 6.58
CA ARG A 301 -25.33 -13.22 5.27
C ARG A 301 -23.89 -13.74 5.40
N GLN A 302 -23.19 -13.33 6.46
CA GLN A 302 -21.80 -13.75 6.72
C GLN A 302 -21.73 -15.23 7.08
N PHE A 303 -22.60 -15.72 7.96
CA PHE A 303 -22.68 -17.15 8.32
C PHE A 303 -23.06 -18.03 7.13
N ARG A 304 -23.93 -17.53 6.23
CA ARG A 304 -24.28 -18.21 4.98
C ARG A 304 -23.09 -18.33 4.03
N ALA A 305 -22.27 -17.27 3.92
CA ALA A 305 -21.10 -17.24 3.06
C ALA A 305 -19.91 -18.05 3.61
N ALA A 306 -19.86 -18.23 4.94
CA ALA A 306 -18.81 -19.00 5.61
C ALA A 306 -18.90 -20.49 5.24
N ASN A 307 -17.74 -21.14 5.13
CA ASN A 307 -17.68 -22.61 4.94
C ASN A 307 -18.03 -23.37 6.24
N GLY A 308 -18.24 -24.69 6.14
CA GLY A 308 -18.65 -25.51 7.28
C GLY A 308 -17.68 -25.48 8.47
N VAL A 309 -16.38 -25.42 8.19
CA VAL A 309 -15.33 -25.33 9.22
C VAL A 309 -15.41 -24.00 9.96
N GLN A 310 -15.49 -22.90 9.25
CA GLN A 310 -15.61 -21.55 9.84
C GLN A 310 -16.88 -21.39 10.69
N ARG A 311 -18.01 -21.96 10.22
CA ARG A 311 -19.28 -21.96 11.00
C ARG A 311 -19.13 -22.68 12.32
N MET A 312 -18.50 -23.87 12.30
CA MET A 312 -18.27 -24.65 13.52
C MET A 312 -17.24 -23.99 14.44
N GLN A 313 -16.19 -23.38 13.88
CA GLN A 313 -15.20 -22.66 14.66
C GLN A 313 -15.81 -21.47 15.41
N VAL A 314 -16.65 -20.65 14.78
CA VAL A 314 -17.27 -19.50 15.44
C VAL A 314 -18.22 -19.93 16.56
N ILE A 315 -19.04 -20.96 16.34
CA ILE A 315 -19.91 -21.49 17.36
C ILE A 315 -19.10 -22.09 18.53
N GLY A 316 -18.08 -22.89 18.22
CA GLY A 316 -17.15 -23.45 19.21
C GLY A 316 -16.46 -22.38 20.05
N TRP A 317 -16.02 -21.30 19.42
CA TRP A 317 -15.42 -20.16 20.10
C TRP A 317 -16.41 -19.47 21.07
N LEU A 318 -17.62 -19.16 20.60
CA LEU A 318 -18.67 -18.53 21.44
C LEU A 318 -19.08 -19.40 22.64
N LEU A 319 -19.11 -20.73 22.48
CA LEU A 319 -19.34 -21.69 23.56
C LEU A 319 -18.18 -21.72 24.55
N THR A 320 -16.94 -21.81 24.06
CA THR A 320 -15.73 -21.88 24.89
C THR A 320 -15.49 -20.58 25.66
N SER A 321 -15.75 -19.44 25.02
CA SER A 321 -15.67 -18.11 25.65
C SER A 321 -16.84 -17.80 26.61
N LYS A 322 -17.76 -18.76 26.80
CA LYS A 322 -18.94 -18.63 27.66
C LYS A 322 -19.84 -17.43 27.31
N GLN A 323 -19.90 -17.07 26.05
CA GLN A 323 -20.82 -16.03 25.58
C GLN A 323 -22.20 -16.61 25.24
N ILE A 324 -22.24 -17.88 24.83
CA ILE A 324 -23.46 -18.60 24.52
C ILE A 324 -23.45 -19.99 25.21
N LYS A 325 -24.60 -20.62 25.25
CA LYS A 325 -24.74 -22.02 25.67
C LYS A 325 -25.67 -22.79 24.76
N ASP A 326 -25.51 -24.09 24.71
CA ASP A 326 -26.45 -25.01 24.11
C ASP A 326 -27.80 -24.96 24.82
N HIS A 327 -28.87 -24.96 24.07
CA HIS A 327 -30.23 -25.06 24.57
C HIS A 327 -31.01 -26.09 23.74
N ASP A 328 -31.40 -27.16 24.40
CA ASP A 328 -32.20 -28.20 23.76
C ASP A 328 -33.67 -27.75 23.69
N VAL A 329 -34.12 -27.32 22.50
CA VAL A 329 -35.52 -26.95 22.27
C VAL A 329 -36.41 -28.21 22.18
N THR A 330 -35.87 -29.30 21.63
CA THR A 330 -36.46 -30.65 21.61
C THR A 330 -35.29 -31.65 21.50
N SER A 331 -35.57 -32.95 21.79
CA SER A 331 -34.57 -34.03 21.68
C SER A 331 -33.85 -34.14 20.33
N ARG A 332 -34.31 -33.42 19.31
CA ARG A 332 -33.73 -33.39 17.96
C ARG A 332 -33.34 -31.99 17.46
N ARG A 333 -33.52 -30.93 18.26
CA ARG A 333 -33.29 -29.55 17.81
C ARG A 333 -32.43 -28.80 18.81
N LYS A 334 -31.16 -28.64 18.46
CA LYS A 334 -30.21 -27.80 19.21
C LYS A 334 -30.34 -26.34 18.79
N ALA A 335 -30.43 -25.44 19.74
CA ALA A 335 -30.36 -24.02 19.56
C ALA A 335 -29.26 -23.43 20.48
N TYR A 336 -28.86 -22.21 20.20
CA TYR A 336 -27.90 -21.47 20.99
C TYR A 336 -28.57 -20.27 21.63
N VAL A 337 -28.37 -20.08 22.94
CA VAL A 337 -28.88 -18.95 23.70
C VAL A 337 -27.73 -18.17 24.35
N PRO A 338 -27.88 -16.85 24.56
CA PRO A 338 -26.85 -16.09 25.23
C PRO A 338 -26.71 -16.56 26.69
N LEU A 339 -25.49 -16.56 27.21
CA LEU A 339 -25.24 -16.60 28.65
C LEU A 339 -25.43 -15.18 29.16
N ALA A 340 -26.42 -14.99 30.02
CA ALA A 340 -26.74 -13.70 30.64
C ALA A 340 -25.61 -13.19 31.52
#